data_64e101b751031abc01805d2b135ed129
#
_entry.id   64e101b751031abc01805d2b135ed129
#
_cell.length_a   1.000
_cell.length_b   1.000
_cell.length_c   1.000
_cell.angle_alpha   90.00
_cell.angle_beta   90.00
_cell.angle_gamma   90.00
#
_symmetry.space_group_name_H-M   'P 1'
#
loop_
_entity.id
_entity.type
_entity.pdbx_description
1 polymer ?
#
loop_
_entity_poly.entity_id
_entity_poly.type
_entity_poly.pdbx_seq_one_letter_code
_entity_poly.pdbx_strand_id
1 'polypeptide(L)'
;MSKLLLPEDHPYTAGRTCTTCSEFKTAEHYTLERDTRASTGVAMRTKCKPCNEHIKWKSHIKRTYGISYEEYCDMLDRQKGCCAICKSPDAQNSRTYGKLFIDHCHSTQKVRGLLCSKCNHAVGLFNDNAELLKTAINYLSK
;
A
#
# COMPACT_ATOMS: atom_id res chain seq x y z
N MET A 1 -8.11 22.71 8.07
CA MET A 1 -8.66 21.75 9.04
C MET A 1 -7.73 21.70 10.24
N SER A 2 -8.22 22.07 11.44
CA SER A 2 -7.41 22.02 12.67
C SER A 2 -7.04 20.57 13.00
N LYS A 3 -5.77 20.34 13.36
CA LYS A 3 -5.27 19.04 13.79
C LYS A 3 -5.96 18.68 15.11
N LEU A 4 -6.57 17.50 15.17
CA LEU A 4 -7.16 17.00 16.42
C LEU A 4 -6.03 16.63 17.38
N LEU A 5 -6.10 17.14 18.61
CA LEU A 5 -5.12 16.88 19.66
C LEU A 5 -5.79 16.10 20.79
N LEU A 6 -5.01 15.32 21.52
CA LEU A 6 -5.48 14.70 22.76
C LEU A 6 -5.53 15.76 23.86
N PRO A 7 -6.62 15.85 24.63
CA PRO A 7 -6.65 16.61 25.87
C PRO A 7 -5.60 16.11 26.87
N GLU A 8 -5.11 16.98 27.74
CA GLU A 8 -4.07 16.65 28.72
C GLU A 8 -4.50 15.54 29.70
N ASP A 9 -5.78 15.49 30.01
CA ASP A 9 -6.40 14.51 30.92
C ASP A 9 -6.80 13.20 30.21
N HIS A 10 -6.52 13.07 28.90
CA HIS A 10 -6.87 11.86 28.16
C HIS A 10 -6.03 10.65 28.63
N PRO A 11 -6.65 9.48 28.91
CA PRO A 11 -5.95 8.32 29.50
C PRO A 11 -4.78 7.77 28.64
N TYR A 12 -4.70 8.15 27.39
CA TYR A 12 -3.65 7.71 26.45
C TYR A 12 -2.74 8.86 25.97
N THR A 13 -2.55 9.91 26.76
CA THR A 13 -1.64 11.02 26.41
C THR A 13 -0.22 10.54 26.16
N ALA A 14 0.29 9.60 26.97
CA ALA A 14 1.60 8.97 26.77
C ALA A 14 1.63 7.96 25.60
N GLY A 15 0.47 7.42 25.20
CA GLY A 15 0.34 6.38 24.18
C GLY A 15 -0.45 5.18 24.68
N ARG A 16 -0.42 4.10 23.94
CA ARG A 16 -1.08 2.83 24.29
C ARG A 16 -0.41 1.63 23.60
N THR A 17 -0.77 0.43 24.04
CA THR A 17 -0.40 -0.80 23.35
C THR A 17 -1.31 -1.02 22.14
N CYS A 18 -0.70 -1.28 20.98
CA CYS A 18 -1.42 -1.60 19.75
C CYS A 18 -2.05 -2.99 19.84
N THR A 19 -3.34 -3.11 19.53
CA THR A 19 -4.06 -4.40 19.59
C THR A 19 -3.68 -5.37 18.46
N THR A 20 -2.84 -4.97 17.50
CA THR A 20 -2.42 -5.83 16.38
C THR A 20 -0.98 -6.30 16.50
N CYS A 21 -0.01 -5.41 16.80
CA CYS A 21 1.39 -5.80 16.98
C CYS A 21 1.81 -5.98 18.43
N SER A 22 0.91 -5.69 19.39
CA SER A 22 1.16 -5.80 20.83
C SER A 22 2.31 -4.93 21.36
N GLU A 23 2.79 -3.96 20.58
CA GLU A 23 3.83 -3.02 20.98
C GLU A 23 3.21 -1.75 21.58
N PHE A 24 3.83 -1.23 22.65
CA PHE A 24 3.51 0.11 23.15
C PHE A 24 4.06 1.16 22.17
N LYS A 25 3.24 2.13 21.82
CA LYS A 25 3.61 3.25 20.96
C LYS A 25 3.03 4.55 21.50
N THR A 26 3.75 5.65 21.31
CA THR A 26 3.31 6.99 21.71
C THR A 26 2.07 7.43 20.90
N ALA A 27 1.36 8.40 21.42
CA ALA A 27 0.08 8.86 20.86
C ALA A 27 0.17 9.29 19.38
N GLU A 28 1.30 9.83 18.95
CA GLU A 28 1.55 10.23 17.55
C GLU A 28 1.46 9.10 16.52
N HIS A 29 1.67 7.86 16.98
CA HIS A 29 1.56 6.65 16.14
C HIS A 29 0.11 6.19 15.94
N TYR A 30 -0.86 6.89 16.51
CA TYR A 30 -2.27 6.54 16.39
C TYR A 30 -3.06 7.62 15.66
N THR A 31 -4.19 7.22 15.10
CA THR A 31 -5.17 8.16 14.55
C THR A 31 -6.13 8.56 15.65
N LEU A 32 -6.34 9.86 15.79
CA LEU A 32 -7.36 10.43 16.64
C LEU A 32 -8.63 10.68 15.84
N GLU A 33 -9.78 10.50 16.48
CA GLU A 33 -11.09 10.77 15.90
C GLU A 33 -12.02 11.43 16.91
N ARG A 34 -12.98 12.20 16.43
CA ARG A 34 -14.03 12.74 17.29
C ARG A 34 -14.94 11.59 17.74
N ASP A 35 -15.18 11.50 19.02
CA ASP A 35 -16.13 10.54 19.60
C ASP A 35 -16.97 11.25 20.69
N THR A 36 -18.22 11.51 20.38
CA THR A 36 -19.16 12.18 21.32
C THR A 36 -19.51 11.32 22.52
N ARG A 37 -19.19 10.03 22.50
CA ARG A 37 -19.38 9.11 23.63
C ARG A 37 -18.19 9.10 24.58
N ALA A 38 -17.03 9.56 24.13
CA ALA A 38 -15.86 9.70 24.96
C ALA A 38 -16.01 10.94 25.85
N SER A 39 -15.66 10.82 27.14
CA SER A 39 -15.72 11.94 28.10
C SER A 39 -14.88 13.13 27.66
N THR A 40 -13.80 12.90 26.95
CA THR A 40 -12.88 13.92 26.40
C THR A 40 -13.30 14.42 25.00
N GLY A 41 -14.37 13.88 24.39
CA GLY A 41 -14.78 14.19 23.02
C GLY A 41 -13.83 13.67 21.91
N VAL A 42 -12.75 12.99 22.31
CA VAL A 42 -11.72 12.45 21.41
C VAL A 42 -11.45 10.98 21.74
N ALA A 43 -11.38 10.14 20.72
CA ALA A 43 -10.95 8.77 20.87
C ALA A 43 -9.62 8.53 20.11
N MET A 44 -8.77 7.71 20.69
CA MET A 44 -7.57 7.19 20.00
C MET A 44 -7.84 5.79 19.48
N ARG A 45 -7.58 5.56 18.21
CA ARG A 45 -7.72 4.24 17.58
C ARG A 45 -6.89 3.19 18.33
N THR A 46 -7.39 1.95 18.38
CA THR A 46 -6.73 0.83 19.08
C THR A 46 -5.55 0.24 18.32
N LYS A 47 -5.51 0.46 17.01
CA LYS A 47 -4.45 -0.01 16.12
C LYS A 47 -3.54 1.15 15.74
N CYS A 48 -2.24 0.97 15.83
CA CYS A 48 -1.28 1.97 15.36
C CYS A 48 -1.39 2.19 13.85
N LYS A 49 -0.95 3.35 13.36
CA LYS A 49 -1.02 3.73 11.95
C LYS A 49 -0.45 2.67 11.01
N PRO A 50 0.79 2.11 11.23
CA PRO A 50 1.32 1.07 10.35
C PRO A 50 0.44 -0.19 10.29
N CYS A 51 -0.06 -0.67 11.43
CA CYS A 51 -0.93 -1.84 11.46
C CYS A 51 -2.26 -1.57 10.75
N ASN A 52 -2.83 -0.39 10.94
CA ASN A 52 -4.07 -0.01 10.28
C ASN A 52 -3.90 0.12 8.75
N GLU A 53 -2.80 0.70 8.29
CA GLU A 53 -2.44 0.78 6.88
C GLU A 53 -2.22 -0.61 6.26
N HIS A 54 -1.56 -1.51 6.98
CA HIS A 54 -1.38 -2.88 6.54
C HIS A 54 -2.71 -3.62 6.38
N ILE A 55 -3.64 -3.47 7.33
CA ILE A 55 -4.99 -4.05 7.24
C ILE A 55 -5.76 -3.46 6.05
N LYS A 56 -5.70 -2.14 5.87
CA LYS A 56 -6.33 -1.47 4.71
C LYS A 56 -5.75 -1.97 3.39
N TRP A 57 -4.43 -2.16 3.33
CA TRP A 57 -3.76 -2.70 2.15
C TRP A 57 -4.22 -4.11 1.84
N LYS A 58 -4.23 -5.03 2.83
CA LYS A 58 -4.78 -6.39 2.65
C LYS A 58 -6.20 -6.37 2.09
N SER A 59 -7.07 -5.55 2.66
CA SER A 59 -8.46 -5.44 2.21
C SER A 59 -8.55 -4.83 0.80
N HIS A 60 -7.69 -3.85 0.48
CA HIS A 60 -7.63 -3.22 -0.83
C HIS A 60 -7.25 -4.23 -1.93
N ILE A 61 -6.16 -4.98 -1.75
CA ILE A 61 -5.72 -5.95 -2.77
C ILE A 61 -6.75 -7.04 -3.00
N LYS A 62 -7.40 -7.53 -1.94
CA LYS A 62 -8.47 -8.52 -2.08
C LYS A 62 -9.66 -7.99 -2.86
N ARG A 63 -10.10 -6.77 -2.54
CA ARG A 63 -11.27 -6.15 -3.18
C ARG A 63 -10.98 -5.75 -4.62
N THR A 64 -9.78 -5.21 -4.90
CA THR A 64 -9.45 -4.61 -6.20
C THR A 64 -8.91 -5.63 -7.20
N TYR A 65 -8.10 -6.59 -6.72
CA TYR A 65 -7.41 -7.54 -7.60
C TYR A 65 -7.83 -8.99 -7.38
N GLY A 66 -8.71 -9.26 -6.41
CA GLY A 66 -9.21 -10.59 -6.11
C GLY A 66 -8.19 -11.53 -5.44
N ILE A 67 -6.96 -11.09 -5.19
CA ILE A 67 -5.91 -11.89 -4.57
C ILE A 67 -5.79 -11.65 -3.07
N SER A 68 -5.28 -12.63 -2.34
CA SER A 68 -4.96 -12.49 -0.93
C SER A 68 -3.61 -11.77 -0.72
N TYR A 69 -3.33 -11.38 0.50
CA TYR A 69 -2.03 -10.81 0.85
C TYR A 69 -0.90 -11.86 0.77
N GLU A 70 -1.21 -13.09 1.07
CA GLU A 70 -0.31 -14.24 0.97
C GLU A 70 0.10 -14.45 -0.49
N GLU A 71 -0.86 -14.45 -1.43
CA GLU A 71 -0.58 -14.52 -2.88
C GLU A 71 0.26 -13.34 -3.38
N TYR A 72 0.06 -12.13 -2.82
CA TYR A 72 0.94 -10.98 -3.10
C TYR A 72 2.36 -11.23 -2.60
N CYS A 73 2.54 -11.74 -1.37
CA CYS A 73 3.85 -12.08 -0.81
C CYS A 73 4.55 -13.15 -1.64
N ASP A 74 3.84 -14.21 -2.05
CA ASP A 74 4.37 -15.27 -2.91
C ASP A 74 4.87 -14.74 -4.27
N MET A 75 4.15 -13.77 -4.86
CA MET A 75 4.62 -13.12 -6.07
C MET A 75 5.88 -12.28 -5.82
N LEU A 76 5.92 -11.56 -4.70
CA LEU A 76 7.06 -10.75 -4.31
C LEU A 76 8.31 -11.62 -4.12
N ASP A 77 8.17 -12.77 -3.44
CA ASP A 77 9.25 -13.72 -3.21
C ASP A 77 9.74 -14.36 -4.51
N ARG A 78 8.83 -14.80 -5.39
CA ARG A 78 9.19 -15.32 -6.72
C ARG A 78 9.92 -14.28 -7.57
N GLN A 79 9.60 -13.01 -7.42
CA GLN A 79 10.25 -11.90 -8.10
C GLN A 79 11.49 -11.38 -7.34
N LYS A 80 11.86 -11.98 -6.19
CA LYS A 80 12.98 -11.57 -5.32
C LYS A 80 12.90 -10.09 -4.92
N GLY A 81 11.68 -9.61 -4.63
CA GLY A 81 11.44 -8.22 -4.28
C GLY A 81 11.65 -7.21 -5.43
N CYS A 82 11.72 -7.67 -6.68
CA CYS A 82 12.06 -6.85 -7.84
C CYS A 82 10.90 -6.74 -8.85
N CYS A 83 10.91 -5.65 -9.61
CA CYS A 83 9.99 -5.46 -10.72
C CYS A 83 10.10 -6.58 -11.76
N ALA A 84 8.97 -7.14 -12.21
CA ALA A 84 8.95 -8.23 -13.19
C ALA A 84 9.59 -7.85 -14.54
N ILE A 85 9.57 -6.56 -14.90
CA ILE A 85 10.12 -6.06 -16.19
C ILE A 85 11.59 -5.64 -16.05
N CYS A 86 11.86 -4.57 -15.29
CA CYS A 86 13.19 -3.97 -15.25
C CYS A 86 14.11 -4.56 -14.18
N LYS A 87 13.63 -5.48 -13.37
CA LYS A 87 14.36 -6.14 -12.28
C LYS A 87 14.91 -5.21 -11.19
N SER A 88 14.55 -3.94 -11.21
CA SER A 88 14.95 -3.03 -10.13
C SER A 88 14.18 -3.35 -8.84
N PRO A 89 14.85 -3.31 -7.66
CA PRO A 89 14.16 -3.34 -6.38
C PRO A 89 13.36 -2.04 -6.22
N ASP A 90 12.10 -2.14 -5.78
CA ASP A 90 11.22 -0.96 -5.72
C ASP A 90 11.43 -0.07 -4.49
N ALA A 91 12.46 -0.30 -3.70
CA ALA A 91 12.68 0.40 -2.45
C ALA A 91 12.84 1.92 -2.56
N GLN A 92 12.97 2.50 -3.76
CA GLN A 92 13.45 3.88 -3.89
C GLN A 92 12.47 4.90 -4.46
N ASN A 93 11.29 4.53 -4.99
CA ASN A 93 10.49 5.51 -5.73
C ASN A 93 8.98 5.46 -5.53
N SER A 94 8.45 4.77 -4.55
CA SER A 94 7.01 4.69 -4.48
C SER A 94 6.43 5.63 -3.41
N ARG A 95 5.51 6.48 -3.83
CA ARG A 95 4.49 7.10 -2.96
C ARG A 95 3.69 6.03 -2.18
N THR A 96 3.98 4.74 -2.40
CA THR A 96 3.30 3.56 -1.87
C THR A 96 4.15 2.79 -0.86
N TYR A 97 5.00 3.46 -0.09
CA TYR A 97 5.77 2.84 1.02
C TYR A 97 6.66 1.65 0.59
N GLY A 98 7.34 1.76 -0.56
CA GLY A 98 8.25 0.71 -1.03
C GLY A 98 7.56 -0.57 -1.51
N LYS A 99 6.32 -0.49 -1.99
CA LYS A 99 5.56 -1.65 -2.50
C LYS A 99 5.52 -1.64 -4.02
N LEU A 100 5.75 -2.80 -4.63
CA LEU A 100 5.50 -2.99 -6.04
C LEU A 100 4.00 -2.94 -6.33
N PHE A 101 3.63 -2.40 -7.50
CA PHE A 101 2.25 -2.32 -7.96
C PHE A 101 1.80 -3.67 -8.52
N ILE A 102 0.59 -4.07 -8.18
CA ILE A 102 -0.03 -5.25 -8.77
C ILE A 102 -0.47 -4.90 -10.18
N ASP A 103 0.17 -5.52 -11.16
CA ASP A 103 -0.19 -5.40 -12.56
C ASP A 103 -1.21 -6.47 -12.95
N HIS A 104 -2.22 -6.08 -13.70
CA HIS A 104 -3.30 -6.97 -14.14
C HIS A 104 -3.77 -6.62 -15.55
N CYS A 105 -4.31 -7.60 -16.24
CA CYS A 105 -4.92 -7.41 -17.55
C CYS A 105 -6.27 -6.69 -17.41
N HIS A 106 -6.43 -5.54 -18.03
CA HIS A 106 -7.67 -4.73 -17.94
C HIS A 106 -8.90 -5.42 -18.54
N SER A 107 -8.70 -6.30 -19.55
CA SER A 107 -9.80 -7.03 -20.18
C SER A 107 -10.22 -8.29 -19.42
N THR A 108 -9.25 -9.03 -18.84
CA THR A 108 -9.52 -10.29 -18.16
C THR A 108 -9.49 -10.19 -16.63
N GLN A 109 -9.03 -9.05 -16.10
CA GLN A 109 -8.78 -8.80 -14.67
C GLN A 109 -7.75 -9.75 -14.04
N LYS A 110 -7.06 -10.58 -14.83
CA LYS A 110 -6.06 -11.52 -14.35
C LYS A 110 -4.78 -10.78 -13.93
N VAL A 111 -4.33 -11.02 -12.71
CA VAL A 111 -3.05 -10.51 -12.20
C VAL A 111 -1.90 -11.15 -12.99
N ARG A 112 -0.97 -10.33 -13.46
CA ARG A 112 0.21 -10.73 -14.25
C ARG A 112 1.47 -10.79 -13.40
N GLY A 113 1.61 -9.89 -12.43
CA GLY A 113 2.78 -9.82 -11.58
C GLY A 113 2.89 -8.48 -10.87
N LEU A 114 4.10 -8.19 -10.35
CA LEU A 114 4.38 -6.97 -9.60
C LEU A 114 5.36 -6.08 -10.38
N LEU A 115 5.02 -4.83 -10.54
CA LEU A 115 5.80 -3.85 -11.29
C LEU A 115 6.20 -2.65 -10.43
N CYS A 116 7.33 -2.04 -10.72
CA CYS A 116 7.65 -0.72 -10.20
C CYS A 116 6.75 0.34 -10.86
N SER A 117 6.63 1.50 -10.24
CA SER A 117 5.79 2.60 -10.74
C SER A 117 6.07 2.95 -12.20
N LYS A 118 7.33 3.04 -12.60
CA LYS A 118 7.74 3.39 -13.97
C LYS A 118 7.26 2.36 -14.99
N CYS A 119 7.50 1.06 -14.71
CA CYS A 119 7.10 0.00 -15.63
C CYS A 119 5.58 -0.15 -15.71
N ASN A 120 4.88 -0.06 -14.58
CA ASN A 120 3.43 -0.12 -14.54
C ASN A 120 2.80 1.02 -15.36
N HIS A 121 3.33 2.23 -15.21
CA HIS A 121 2.87 3.38 -15.98
C HIS A 121 3.20 3.25 -17.47
N ALA A 122 4.41 2.79 -17.82
CA ALA A 122 4.82 2.59 -19.20
C ALA A 122 3.94 1.59 -19.95
N VAL A 123 3.66 0.44 -19.33
CA VAL A 123 2.74 -0.57 -19.93
C VAL A 123 1.34 0.02 -20.12
N GLY A 124 0.84 0.78 -19.15
CA GLY A 124 -0.45 1.46 -19.25
C GLY A 124 -0.51 2.50 -20.39
N LEU A 125 0.57 3.27 -20.61
CA LEU A 125 0.66 4.23 -21.74
C LEU A 125 0.60 3.55 -23.12
N PHE A 126 1.05 2.30 -23.23
CA PHE A 126 0.91 1.48 -24.43
C PHE A 126 -0.42 0.71 -24.46
N ASN A 127 -1.39 1.02 -23.57
CA ASN A 127 -2.71 0.38 -23.52
C ASN A 127 -2.65 -1.14 -23.41
N ASP A 128 -1.66 -1.70 -22.74
CA ASP A 128 -1.42 -3.16 -22.66
C ASP A 128 -1.26 -3.84 -24.04
N ASN A 129 -0.96 -3.07 -25.08
CA ASN A 129 -0.89 -3.56 -26.45
C ASN A 129 0.51 -4.08 -26.79
N ALA A 130 0.66 -5.39 -26.85
CA ALA A 130 1.93 -6.07 -27.14
C ALA A 130 2.47 -5.75 -28.55
N GLU A 131 1.61 -5.56 -29.55
CA GLU A 131 2.03 -5.24 -30.92
C GLU A 131 2.57 -3.80 -31.01
N LEU A 132 1.96 -2.87 -30.27
CA LEU A 132 2.46 -1.51 -30.18
C LEU A 132 3.82 -1.46 -29.48
N LEU A 133 4.03 -2.28 -28.43
CA LEU A 133 5.32 -2.42 -27.77
C LEU A 133 6.39 -2.99 -28.69
N LYS A 134 6.08 -3.99 -29.52
CA LYS A 134 6.98 -4.51 -30.58
C LYS A 134 7.35 -3.43 -31.59
N THR A 135 6.39 -2.62 -32.00
CA THR A 135 6.62 -1.50 -32.91
C THR A 135 7.57 -0.48 -32.29
N ALA A 136 7.41 -0.19 -30.98
CA ALA A 136 8.32 0.70 -30.26
C ALA A 136 9.74 0.12 -30.17
N ILE A 137 9.89 -1.19 -29.95
CA ILE A 137 11.22 -1.85 -29.98
C ILE A 137 11.88 -1.64 -31.36
N ASN A 138 11.16 -1.91 -32.45
CA ASN A 138 11.68 -1.73 -33.80
C ASN A 138 12.04 -0.27 -34.11
N TYR A 139 11.29 0.68 -33.56
CA TYR A 139 11.58 2.11 -33.70
C TYR A 139 12.90 2.49 -32.98
N LEU A 140 13.15 1.95 -31.79
CA LEU A 140 14.37 2.23 -31.01
C LEU A 140 15.61 1.51 -31.57
N SER A 141 15.45 0.52 -32.45
CA SER A 141 16.52 -0.27 -33.03
C SER A 141 17.02 0.28 -34.40
N LYS A 142 16.52 1.46 -34.78
CA LYS A 142 17.00 2.17 -35.99
C LYS A 142 18.28 2.97 -35.66
#